data_8b4fd5be9728a4942311c639934c6ddb
#
_entry.id   8b4fd5be9728a4942311c639934c6ddb
#
_cell.length_a   1.000
_cell.length_b   1.000
_cell.length_c   1.000
_cell.angle_alpha   90.00
_cell.angle_beta   90.00
_cell.angle_gamma   90.00
#
_symmetry.space_group_name_H-M   'P 1'
#
loop_
_entity.id
_entity.type
_entity.pdbx_description
1 polymer ?
#
loop_
_entity_poly.entity_id
_entity_poly.type
_entity_poly.pdbx_seq_one_letter_code
_entity_poly.pdbx_strand_id
1 'polypeptide(L)'
;MRLQRLVQRHLLTVRSHVYASHTYIQKYGKPATLADLEKHRLIIFGEDARAPVQDVNWLLREGNADQAQRTVVLRVNNTYGIFRAVESGLGIASLPDYLAMQSTKLEMVLPDLNARTTDVYFTYPEELRHSKRIAVFRDFLLRKVAETRF
;
A
#
# COMPACT_ATOMS: atom_id res chain seq x y z
N MET A 1 18.54 -29.77 -4.64
CA MET A 1 17.33 -28.97 -4.37
C MET A 1 16.67 -28.68 -5.71
N ARG A 2 15.57 -29.36 -6.05
CA ARG A 2 14.85 -29.07 -7.31
C ARG A 2 14.19 -27.72 -7.17
N LEU A 3 14.55 -26.75 -8.01
CA LEU A 3 13.82 -25.51 -8.17
C LEU A 3 12.40 -25.86 -8.62
N GLN A 4 11.43 -25.74 -7.72
CA GLN A 4 10.02 -25.93 -8.08
C GLN A 4 9.64 -24.84 -9.09
N ARG A 5 9.23 -25.27 -10.28
CA ARG A 5 8.65 -24.35 -11.26
C ARG A 5 7.28 -23.91 -10.74
N LEU A 6 7.08 -22.58 -10.70
CA LEU A 6 5.82 -21.97 -10.28
C LEU A 6 5.05 -21.47 -11.50
N VAL A 7 3.78 -21.74 -11.54
CA VAL A 7 2.85 -21.08 -12.47
C VAL A 7 2.36 -19.81 -11.79
N GLN A 8 2.39 -18.70 -12.50
CA GLN A 8 1.94 -17.38 -12.01
C GLN A 8 0.81 -16.89 -12.90
N ARG A 9 -0.27 -16.45 -12.26
CA ARG A 9 -1.41 -15.81 -12.92
C ARG A 9 -1.65 -14.46 -12.29
N HIS A 10 -1.55 -13.40 -13.07
CA HIS A 10 -1.90 -12.07 -12.62
C HIS A 10 -3.37 -12.04 -12.18
N LEU A 11 -3.62 -11.54 -10.97
CA LEU A 11 -4.96 -11.37 -10.43
C LEU A 11 -5.46 -9.93 -10.58
N LEU A 12 -4.68 -9.00 -10.06
CA LEU A 12 -5.05 -7.59 -10.02
C LEU A 12 -3.81 -6.72 -9.85
N THR A 13 -3.96 -5.43 -10.13
CA THR A 13 -2.98 -4.40 -9.82
C THR A 13 -3.55 -3.51 -8.72
N VAL A 14 -2.90 -3.49 -7.56
CA VAL A 14 -3.24 -2.60 -6.45
C VAL A 14 -2.63 -1.24 -6.71
N ARG A 15 -3.44 -0.19 -6.55
CA ARG A 15 -2.99 1.21 -6.62
C ARG A 15 -2.90 1.76 -5.21
N SER A 16 -1.88 2.56 -4.95
CA SER A 16 -1.66 3.22 -3.67
C SER A 16 -1.36 4.69 -3.87
N HIS A 17 -1.95 5.52 -3.04
CA HIS A 17 -1.70 6.96 -2.97
C HIS A 17 -1.38 7.36 -1.53
N VAL A 18 -1.16 8.65 -1.33
CA VAL A 18 -0.85 9.23 -0.02
C VAL A 18 -2.12 9.74 0.62
N TYR A 19 -2.35 9.38 1.88
CA TYR A 19 -3.56 9.71 2.61
C TYR A 19 -3.26 10.32 3.96
N ALA A 20 -4.15 11.19 4.40
CA ALA A 20 -4.23 11.73 5.75
C ALA A 20 -5.70 11.79 6.20
N SER A 21 -5.96 11.83 7.50
CA SER A 21 -7.31 12.07 8.00
C SER A 21 -7.68 13.55 7.95
N HIS A 22 -8.97 13.85 7.88
CA HIS A 22 -9.46 15.23 7.97
C HIS A 22 -9.01 15.91 9.27
N THR A 23 -9.01 15.19 10.38
CA THR A 23 -8.54 15.72 11.68
C THR A 23 -7.06 16.06 11.68
N TYR A 24 -6.23 15.24 11.01
CA TYR A 24 -4.81 15.54 10.83
C TYR A 24 -4.63 16.82 10.00
N ILE A 25 -5.33 16.92 8.85
CA ILE A 25 -5.24 18.07 7.95
C ILE A 25 -5.68 19.35 8.64
N GLN A 26 -6.74 19.32 9.45
CA GLN A 26 -7.19 20.46 10.25
C GLN A 26 -6.11 20.94 11.23
N LYS A 27 -5.37 20.03 11.82
CA LYS A 27 -4.36 20.36 12.84
C LYS A 27 -3.01 20.76 12.26
N TYR A 28 -2.56 20.11 11.20
CA TYR A 28 -1.20 20.26 10.67
C TYR A 28 -1.14 20.83 9.25
N GLY A 29 -2.28 21.04 8.61
CA GLY A 29 -2.35 21.45 7.20
C GLY A 29 -2.24 20.27 6.23
N LYS A 30 -2.53 20.55 4.96
CA LYS A 30 -2.44 19.61 3.85
C LYS A 30 -1.13 19.86 3.09
N PRO A 31 -0.27 18.86 2.90
CA PRO A 31 0.91 19.02 2.06
C PRO A 31 0.50 19.28 0.61
N ALA A 32 1.10 20.26 -0.05
CA ALA A 32 0.89 20.56 -1.45
C ALA A 32 1.93 19.89 -2.35
N THR A 33 3.13 19.67 -1.83
CA THR A 33 4.26 19.06 -2.54
C THR A 33 4.92 17.98 -1.70
N LEU A 34 5.74 17.13 -2.35
CA LEU A 34 6.55 16.13 -1.64
C LEU A 34 7.54 16.78 -0.66
N ALA A 35 8.05 17.97 -0.96
CA ALA A 35 8.95 18.69 -0.06
C ALA A 35 8.25 19.09 1.24
N ASP A 36 6.95 19.39 1.21
CA ASP A 36 6.19 19.74 2.41
C ASP A 36 6.15 18.61 3.44
N LEU A 37 6.38 17.36 3.02
CA LEU A 37 6.44 16.21 3.92
C LEU A 37 7.53 16.31 4.99
N GLU A 38 8.52 17.18 4.82
CA GLU A 38 9.53 17.48 5.84
C GLU A 38 8.91 18.09 7.10
N LYS A 39 7.78 18.79 6.96
CA LYS A 39 7.03 19.43 8.06
C LYS A 39 5.92 18.55 8.60
N HIS A 40 5.74 17.36 8.03
CA HIS A 40 4.66 16.45 8.37
C HIS A 40 5.14 15.20 9.11
N ARG A 41 4.19 14.51 9.72
CA ARG A 41 4.37 13.31 10.52
C ARG A 41 4.06 12.10 9.67
N LEU A 42 5.04 11.24 9.43
CA LEU A 42 4.88 10.04 8.61
C LEU A 42 4.66 8.80 9.46
N ILE A 43 3.80 7.93 8.97
CA ILE A 43 3.59 6.57 9.45
C ILE A 43 4.12 5.64 8.38
N ILE A 44 5.00 4.72 8.74
CA ILE A 44 5.69 3.86 7.79
C ILE A 44 5.67 2.39 8.22
N PHE A 45 6.04 1.52 7.30
CA PHE A 45 6.23 0.10 7.58
C PHE A 45 7.50 -0.11 8.41
N GLY A 46 7.44 -1.03 9.40
CA GLY A 46 8.58 -1.34 10.26
C GLY A 46 9.72 -2.01 9.48
N GLU A 47 10.96 -1.62 9.76
CA GLU A 47 12.15 -2.11 9.06
C GLU A 47 12.43 -3.59 9.33
N ASP A 48 12.12 -4.06 10.55
CA ASP A 48 12.32 -5.46 10.97
C ASP A 48 11.20 -6.40 10.47
N ALA A 49 10.16 -5.84 9.87
CA ALA A 49 9.06 -6.62 9.33
C ALA A 49 9.31 -6.99 7.86
N ARG A 50 8.86 -8.17 7.46
CA ARG A 50 8.84 -8.53 6.04
C ARG A 50 7.89 -7.60 5.30
N ALA A 51 8.45 -6.65 4.56
CA ALA A 51 7.65 -5.75 3.75
C ALA A 51 6.88 -6.53 2.67
N PRO A 52 5.61 -6.22 2.45
CA PRO A 52 4.79 -6.91 1.44
C PRO A 52 5.25 -6.61 0.01
N VAL A 53 5.92 -5.48 -0.19
CA VAL A 53 6.41 -5.01 -1.49
C VAL A 53 7.76 -4.32 -1.33
N GLN A 54 8.52 -4.28 -2.42
CA GLN A 54 9.74 -3.50 -2.47
C GLN A 54 9.42 -2.01 -2.34
N ASP A 55 10.33 -1.27 -1.72
CA ASP A 55 10.24 0.19 -1.55
C ASP A 55 8.95 0.65 -0.86
N VAL A 56 8.43 -0.14 0.08
CA VAL A 56 7.20 0.18 0.82
C VAL A 56 7.27 1.55 1.53
N ASN A 57 8.47 1.97 1.95
CA ASN A 57 8.72 3.23 2.64
C ASN A 57 9.25 4.34 1.72
N TRP A 58 8.82 4.35 0.46
CA TRP A 58 9.26 5.32 -0.56
C TRP A 58 9.04 6.79 -0.16
N LEU A 59 8.01 7.08 0.66
CA LEU A 59 7.73 8.41 1.18
C LEU A 59 8.88 9.01 1.99
N LEU A 60 9.80 8.20 2.50
CA LEU A 60 10.98 8.72 3.20
C LEU A 60 12.01 9.35 2.25
N ARG A 61 12.02 8.95 0.99
CA ARG A 61 13.07 9.31 0.02
C ARG A 61 12.56 10.15 -1.15
N GLU A 62 11.35 9.90 -1.62
CA GLU A 62 10.81 10.55 -2.81
C GLU A 62 10.72 12.07 -2.62
N GLY A 63 11.22 12.83 -3.59
CA GLY A 63 11.21 14.28 -3.54
C GLY A 63 12.04 14.89 -2.42
N ASN A 64 12.94 14.15 -1.83
CA ASN A 64 13.82 14.58 -0.74
C ASN A 64 15.25 14.79 -1.26
N ALA A 65 15.42 15.82 -2.14
CA ALA A 65 16.70 16.11 -2.78
C ALA A 65 17.82 16.46 -1.78
N ASP A 66 17.47 17.13 -0.70
CA ASP A 66 18.40 17.58 0.32
C ASP A 66 18.65 16.53 1.42
N GLN A 67 18.09 15.33 1.28
CA GLN A 67 18.16 14.26 2.30
C GLN A 67 17.73 14.72 3.69
N ALA A 68 16.84 15.70 3.78
CA ALA A 68 16.27 16.16 5.02
C ALA A 68 15.58 15.00 5.75
N GLN A 69 15.78 14.90 7.04
CA GLN A 69 15.20 13.84 7.85
C GLN A 69 13.70 14.07 8.02
N ARG A 70 12.87 13.28 7.35
CA ARG A 70 11.42 13.29 7.54
C ARG A 70 11.04 12.67 8.88
N THR A 71 10.08 13.29 9.57
CA THR A 71 9.65 12.86 10.89
C THR A 71 8.78 11.62 10.81
N VAL A 72 9.25 10.50 11.32
CA VAL A 72 8.50 9.26 11.47
C VAL A 72 7.94 9.18 12.89
N VAL A 73 6.62 9.13 13.02
CA VAL A 73 5.94 9.10 14.34
C VAL A 73 5.51 7.70 14.73
N LEU A 74 5.37 6.79 13.77
CA LEU A 74 4.97 5.41 14.05
C LEU A 74 5.52 4.47 12.97
N ARG A 75 5.99 3.30 13.41
CA ARG A 75 6.34 2.15 12.58
C ARG A 75 5.41 0.99 12.88
N VAL A 76 4.78 0.44 11.85
CA VAL A 76 3.79 -0.64 11.99
C VAL A 76 4.16 -1.78 11.03
N ASN A 77 4.01 -3.01 11.46
CA ASN A 77 4.40 -4.19 10.70
C ASN A 77 3.31 -4.75 9.76
N ASN A 78 2.21 -4.03 9.56
CA ASN A 78 1.15 -4.42 8.63
C ASN A 78 0.39 -3.21 8.09
N THR A 79 -0.14 -3.35 6.89
CA THR A 79 -0.82 -2.27 6.16
C THR A 79 -2.12 -1.82 6.84
N TYR A 80 -2.87 -2.75 7.45
CA TYR A 80 -4.12 -2.40 8.14
C TYR A 80 -3.85 -1.56 9.39
N GLY A 81 -2.78 -1.87 10.14
CA GLY A 81 -2.35 -1.05 11.28
C GLY A 81 -1.95 0.37 10.85
N ILE A 82 -1.26 0.52 9.72
CA ILE A 82 -0.95 1.83 9.15
C ILE A 82 -2.25 2.60 8.82
N PHE A 83 -3.19 1.95 8.14
CA PHE A 83 -4.50 2.53 7.82
C PHE A 83 -5.21 3.05 9.07
N ARG A 84 -5.29 2.24 10.13
CA ARG A 84 -5.93 2.65 11.39
C ARG A 84 -5.21 3.82 12.07
N ALA A 85 -3.88 3.87 12.00
CA ALA A 85 -3.10 4.97 12.53
C ALA A 85 -3.33 6.28 11.76
N VAL A 86 -3.41 6.22 10.42
CA VAL A 86 -3.76 7.39 9.59
C VAL A 86 -5.18 7.86 9.91
N GLU A 87 -6.14 6.94 10.00
CA GLU A 87 -7.53 7.24 10.32
C GLU A 87 -7.69 7.91 11.69
N SER A 88 -6.83 7.57 12.66
CA SER A 88 -6.82 8.20 13.99
C SER A 88 -6.24 9.62 14.01
N GLY A 89 -5.70 10.12 12.89
CA GLY A 89 -5.12 11.46 12.80
C GLY A 89 -3.66 11.56 13.26
N LEU A 90 -2.96 10.43 13.38
CA LEU A 90 -1.59 10.41 13.89
C LEU A 90 -0.57 10.93 12.87
N GLY A 91 -0.82 10.74 11.58
CA GLY A 91 0.12 11.12 10.53
C GLY A 91 -0.37 10.81 9.11
N ILE A 92 0.54 10.91 8.17
CA ILE A 92 0.37 10.68 6.73
C ILE A 92 1.03 9.36 6.36
N ALA A 93 0.42 8.58 5.48
CA ALA A 93 1.04 7.37 4.93
C ALA A 93 0.62 7.10 3.48
N SER A 94 1.40 6.26 2.81
CA SER A 94 0.97 5.61 1.57
C SER A 94 0.08 4.41 1.91
N LEU A 95 -1.10 4.35 1.32
CA LEU A 95 -2.09 3.29 1.55
C LEU A 95 -2.65 2.78 0.22
N PRO A 96 -2.99 1.48 0.13
CA PRO A 96 -3.80 0.98 -0.96
C PRO A 96 -5.14 1.70 -1.04
N ASP A 97 -5.54 2.11 -2.25
CA ASP A 97 -6.77 2.88 -2.46
C ASP A 97 -8.00 2.12 -1.98
N TYR A 98 -8.08 0.80 -2.25
CA TYR A 98 -9.21 -0.03 -1.81
C TYR A 98 -9.39 -0.05 -0.28
N LEU A 99 -8.30 0.14 0.46
CA LEU A 99 -8.34 0.20 1.93
C LEU A 99 -8.74 1.59 2.41
N ALA A 100 -8.15 2.62 1.83
CA ALA A 100 -8.47 4.02 2.15
C ALA A 100 -9.94 4.36 1.87
N MET A 101 -10.51 3.81 0.79
CA MET A 101 -11.92 4.01 0.41
C MET A 101 -12.92 3.40 1.39
N GLN A 102 -12.50 2.55 2.32
CA GLN A 102 -13.36 2.02 3.39
C GLN A 102 -13.65 3.04 4.50
N SER A 103 -12.93 4.14 4.51
CA SER A 103 -13.07 5.19 5.52
C SER A 103 -13.51 6.51 4.91
N THR A 104 -14.53 7.12 5.50
CA THR A 104 -14.96 8.48 5.17
C THR A 104 -14.12 9.56 5.86
N LYS A 105 -13.19 9.16 6.72
CA LYS A 105 -12.33 10.08 7.50
C LYS A 105 -11.05 10.46 6.76
N LEU A 106 -10.71 9.73 5.68
CA LEU A 106 -9.47 9.91 4.94
C LEU A 106 -9.67 10.77 3.70
N GLU A 107 -8.64 11.52 3.37
CA GLU A 107 -8.52 12.30 2.17
C GLU A 107 -7.18 11.99 1.49
N MET A 108 -7.20 11.87 0.17
CA MET A 108 -5.98 11.77 -0.62
C MET A 108 -5.25 13.11 -0.58
N VAL A 109 -3.99 13.07 -0.17
CA VAL A 109 -3.09 14.22 -0.24
C VAL A 109 -2.10 13.99 -1.36
N LEU A 110 -1.54 15.07 -1.93
CA LEU A 110 -0.64 15.01 -3.09
C LEU A 110 -1.27 14.26 -4.30
N PRO A 111 -2.46 14.66 -4.75
CA PRO A 111 -3.20 13.92 -5.78
C PRO A 111 -2.50 13.91 -7.14
N ASP A 112 -1.60 14.84 -7.40
CA ASP A 112 -0.83 14.94 -8.65
C ASP A 112 0.32 13.93 -8.73
N LEU A 113 0.60 13.23 -7.62
CA LEU A 113 1.55 12.13 -7.65
C LEU A 113 0.95 10.91 -8.35
N ASN A 114 1.77 10.31 -9.23
CA ASN A 114 1.40 9.03 -9.81
C ASN A 114 1.19 7.97 -8.73
N ALA A 115 0.11 7.21 -8.87
CA ALA A 115 -0.13 6.06 -8.01
C ALA A 115 1.06 5.10 -8.04
N ARG A 116 1.44 4.58 -6.89
CA ARG A 116 2.30 3.40 -6.82
C ARG A 116 1.45 2.17 -7.10
N THR A 117 1.93 1.33 -8.00
CA THR A 117 1.21 0.12 -8.41
C THR A 117 1.95 -1.12 -7.94
N THR A 118 1.20 -2.13 -7.53
CA THR A 118 1.72 -3.44 -7.14
C THR A 118 0.88 -4.51 -7.80
N ASP A 119 1.53 -5.37 -8.60
CA ASP A 119 0.86 -6.50 -9.21
C ASP A 119 0.77 -7.67 -8.23
N VAL A 120 -0.43 -8.25 -8.15
CA VAL A 120 -0.74 -9.40 -7.31
C VAL A 120 -0.97 -10.62 -8.19
N TYR A 121 -0.30 -11.72 -7.85
CA TYR A 121 -0.34 -12.96 -8.61
C TYR A 121 -0.87 -14.11 -7.77
N PHE A 122 -1.66 -14.97 -8.39
CA PHE A 122 -1.96 -16.30 -7.90
C PHE A 122 -0.87 -17.25 -8.38
N THR A 123 -0.16 -17.86 -7.44
CA THR A 123 0.98 -18.74 -7.75
C THR A 123 0.75 -20.14 -7.20
N TYR A 124 1.13 -21.15 -7.97
CA TYR A 124 1.06 -22.55 -7.55
C TYR A 124 2.15 -23.38 -8.23
N PRO A 125 2.57 -24.52 -7.64
CA PRO A 125 3.51 -25.45 -8.24
C PRO A 125 3.01 -26.00 -9.58
N GLU A 126 3.91 -26.15 -10.56
CA GLU A 126 3.56 -26.62 -11.90
C GLU A 126 2.93 -28.04 -11.87
N GLU A 127 3.31 -28.88 -10.90
CA GLU A 127 2.73 -30.21 -10.72
C GLU A 127 1.21 -30.17 -10.46
N LEU A 128 0.72 -29.06 -9.92
CA LEU A 128 -0.71 -28.85 -9.66
C LEU A 128 -1.48 -28.22 -10.81
N ARG A 129 -0.84 -28.04 -11.97
CA ARG A 129 -1.42 -27.38 -13.15
C ARG A 129 -2.75 -28.00 -13.61
N HIS A 130 -2.89 -29.32 -13.47
CA HIS A 130 -4.08 -30.07 -13.84
C HIS A 130 -5.03 -30.35 -12.67
N SER A 131 -4.75 -29.78 -11.50
CA SER A 131 -5.60 -29.94 -10.32
C SER A 131 -6.92 -29.19 -10.49
N LYS A 132 -8.04 -29.92 -10.42
CA LYS A 132 -9.38 -29.31 -10.43
C LYS A 132 -9.60 -28.31 -9.30
N ARG A 133 -9.02 -28.59 -8.11
CA ARG A 133 -9.12 -27.70 -6.94
C ARG A 133 -8.45 -26.36 -7.21
N ILE A 134 -7.26 -26.36 -7.81
CA ILE A 134 -6.53 -25.15 -8.19
C ILE A 134 -7.31 -24.38 -9.25
N ALA A 135 -7.85 -25.06 -10.27
CA ALA A 135 -8.63 -24.43 -11.31
C ALA A 135 -9.89 -23.73 -10.76
N VAL A 136 -10.67 -24.44 -9.93
CA VAL A 136 -11.89 -23.89 -9.30
C VAL A 136 -11.56 -22.68 -8.41
N PHE A 137 -10.52 -22.77 -7.58
CA PHE A 137 -10.13 -21.67 -6.70
C PHE A 137 -9.61 -20.46 -7.49
N ARG A 138 -8.79 -20.70 -8.51
CA ARG A 138 -8.32 -19.64 -9.43
C ARG A 138 -9.49 -18.91 -10.08
N ASP A 139 -10.43 -19.66 -10.65
CA ASP A 139 -11.58 -19.09 -11.36
C ASP A 139 -12.51 -18.32 -10.40
N PHE A 140 -12.65 -18.80 -9.17
CA PHE A 140 -13.35 -18.08 -8.10
C PHE A 140 -12.66 -16.75 -7.79
N LEU A 141 -11.33 -16.75 -7.60
CA LEU A 141 -10.58 -15.52 -7.32
C LEU A 141 -10.67 -14.51 -8.47
N LEU A 142 -10.49 -14.96 -9.71
CA LEU A 142 -10.59 -14.08 -10.89
C LEU A 142 -11.98 -13.43 -11.00
N ARG A 143 -13.05 -14.20 -10.73
CA ARG A 143 -14.41 -13.68 -10.71
C ARG A 143 -14.59 -12.64 -9.60
N LYS A 144 -14.12 -12.94 -8.39
CA LYS A 144 -14.23 -12.01 -7.25
C LYS A 144 -13.47 -10.71 -7.48
N VAL A 145 -12.29 -10.79 -8.06
CA VAL A 145 -11.51 -9.60 -8.44
C VAL A 145 -12.24 -8.77 -9.49
N ALA A 146 -12.87 -9.40 -10.50
CA ALA A 146 -13.64 -8.70 -11.52
C ALA A 146 -14.89 -7.99 -10.96
N GLU A 147 -15.48 -8.52 -9.88
CA GLU A 147 -16.65 -7.96 -9.20
C GLU A 147 -16.27 -6.81 -8.23
N THR A 148 -15.00 -6.70 -7.84
CA THR A 148 -14.52 -5.77 -6.81
C THR A 148 -13.63 -4.69 -7.44
N ARG A 149 -13.81 -3.45 -7.01
CA ARG A 149 -12.90 -2.34 -7.37
C ARG A 149 -11.74 -2.30 -6.38
N PHE A 150 -10.53 -2.41 -6.92
CA PHE A 150 -9.28 -2.32 -6.16
C PHE A 150 -8.50 -1.05 -6.50
#